data_b9b783ef50a984e170d479cb212a5996
#
_entry.id   b9b783ef50a984e170d479cb212a5996
#
_cell.length_a   1.000
_cell.length_b   1.000
_cell.length_c   1.000
_cell.angle_alpha   90.00
_cell.angle_beta   90.00
_cell.angle_gamma   90.00
#
_symmetry.space_group_name_H-M   'P 1'
#
loop_
_entity.id
_entity.type
_entity.pdbx_description
1 polymer ?
#
loop_
_entity_poly.entity_id
_entity_poly.type
_entity_poly.pdbx_seq_one_letter_code
_entity_poly.pdbx_strand_id
1 'polypeptide(L)'
;MAITKYKVIQKNLEAVINYAKNGEKTEHGILVSGINCLPENAYTEMMLVKKNFHKEDGRLGYHFIQSFKGKEVSAEECNDIGMELANSLWEDKYQVLVCTHIDKDNVHNHIILNSVSFFDGGKYHNSNVELALLRETNDDLCIKYGLSVVETDKA
;
A
#
# COMPACT_ATOMS: atom_id res chain seq x y z
N MET A 1 -9.58 -11.35 -2.84
CA MET A 1 -10.27 -10.09 -2.97
C MET A 1 -9.42 -9.07 -3.64
N ALA A 2 -10.02 -8.10 -4.19
CA ALA A 2 -9.32 -7.04 -4.89
C ALA A 2 -9.13 -5.85 -3.98
N ILE A 3 -8.48 -4.83 -4.48
CA ILE A 3 -8.40 -3.54 -3.80
C ILE A 3 -9.80 -2.98 -3.77
N THR A 4 -10.29 -2.72 -2.61
CA THR A 4 -11.67 -2.27 -2.47
C THR A 4 -11.79 -0.76 -2.38
N LYS A 5 -10.77 -0.06 -1.92
CA LYS A 5 -10.86 1.38 -1.79
C LYS A 5 -9.49 2.01 -1.60
N TYR A 6 -9.45 3.31 -1.82
CA TYR A 6 -8.24 4.09 -1.56
C TYR A 6 -8.66 5.46 -1.06
N LYS A 7 -7.70 6.13 -0.43
CA LYS A 7 -7.88 7.51 0.03
C LYS A 7 -6.64 8.30 -0.30
N VAL A 8 -6.83 9.56 -0.65
CA VAL A 8 -5.72 10.50 -0.81
C VAL A 8 -5.35 11.03 0.57
N ILE A 9 -4.07 11.07 0.89
CA ILE A 9 -3.59 11.61 2.15
C ILE A 9 -3.13 13.03 1.90
N GLN A 10 -3.87 14.00 2.42
CA GLN A 10 -3.53 15.42 2.23
C GLN A 10 -2.96 16.06 3.48
N LYS A 11 -3.16 15.46 4.64
CA LYS A 11 -2.63 15.96 5.91
C LYS A 11 -2.30 14.78 6.79
N ASN A 12 -1.47 15.02 7.77
CA ASN A 12 -1.18 14.03 8.82
C ASN A 12 -0.68 12.69 8.28
N LEU A 13 0.25 12.76 7.34
CA LEU A 13 0.87 11.53 6.82
C LEU A 13 1.43 10.70 7.97
N GLU A 14 2.03 11.35 8.96
CA GLU A 14 2.60 10.65 10.10
C GLU A 14 1.54 9.86 10.85
N ALA A 15 0.37 10.46 11.07
CA ALA A 15 -0.70 9.78 11.79
C ALA A 15 -1.22 8.58 11.01
N VAL A 16 -1.32 8.69 9.68
CA VAL A 16 -1.77 7.58 8.85
C VAL A 16 -0.76 6.44 8.91
N ILE A 17 0.53 6.77 8.82
CA ILE A 17 1.59 5.76 8.90
C ILE A 17 1.56 5.07 10.27
N ASN A 18 1.42 5.85 11.35
CA ASN A 18 1.38 5.28 12.69
C ASN A 18 0.18 4.38 12.90
N TYR A 19 -0.96 4.76 12.35
CA TYR A 19 -2.14 3.90 12.42
C TYR A 19 -1.89 2.59 11.68
N ALA A 20 -1.33 2.66 10.48
CA ALA A 20 -1.09 1.46 9.69
C ALA A 20 -0.10 0.52 10.38
N LYS A 21 0.90 1.09 11.07
CA LYS A 21 1.93 0.31 11.74
C LYS A 21 1.54 -0.17 13.12
N ASN A 22 0.33 0.12 13.60
CA ASN A 22 -0.08 -0.18 14.96
C ASN A 22 0.29 -1.62 15.34
N GLY A 23 1.09 -1.78 16.39
CA GLY A 23 1.62 -3.09 16.78
C GLY A 23 0.56 -4.09 17.18
N GLU A 24 -0.57 -3.61 17.74
CA GLU A 24 -1.64 -4.52 18.12
C GLU A 24 -2.34 -5.11 16.92
N LYS A 25 -2.25 -4.45 15.76
CA LYS A 25 -2.90 -4.92 14.54
C LYS A 25 -1.94 -5.64 13.61
N THR A 26 -0.63 -5.49 13.80
CA THR A 26 0.39 -6.00 12.87
C THR A 26 1.32 -7.00 13.52
N GLU A 27 0.87 -7.68 14.57
CA GLU A 27 1.68 -8.67 15.26
C GLU A 27 2.99 -8.05 15.75
N HIS A 28 2.88 -6.97 16.50
CA HIS A 28 4.01 -6.25 17.10
C HIS A 28 5.02 -5.81 16.05
N GLY A 29 4.54 -5.42 14.88
CA GLY A 29 5.41 -4.90 13.84
C GLY A 29 6.00 -5.93 12.91
N ILE A 30 5.75 -7.21 13.15
CA ILE A 30 6.28 -8.27 12.28
C ILE A 30 5.67 -8.17 10.88
N LEU A 31 4.42 -7.76 10.80
CA LEU A 31 3.72 -7.68 9.51
C LEU A 31 3.78 -6.29 8.88
N VAL A 32 4.86 -5.55 9.15
CA VAL A 32 5.10 -4.24 8.56
C VAL A 32 6.34 -4.35 7.69
N SER A 33 6.20 -4.02 6.41
CA SER A 33 7.30 -4.12 5.45
C SER A 33 7.42 -2.83 4.65
N GLY A 34 8.63 -2.48 4.26
CA GLY A 34 8.88 -1.27 3.49
C GLY A 34 9.52 -1.57 2.15
N ILE A 35 9.22 -0.74 1.16
CA ILE A 35 9.85 -0.79 -0.14
C ILE A 35 10.49 0.57 -0.34
N ASN A 36 11.80 0.59 -0.52
CA ASN A 36 12.58 1.83 -0.68
C ASN A 36 12.48 2.75 0.53
N CYS A 37 12.09 2.22 1.67
CA CYS A 37 12.10 2.94 2.94
C CYS A 37 12.13 1.91 4.06
N LEU A 38 12.67 2.30 5.20
CA LEU A 38 12.68 1.44 6.38
C LEU A 38 11.39 1.67 7.15
N PRO A 39 10.69 0.62 7.57
CA PRO A 39 9.44 0.81 8.31
C PRO A 39 9.57 1.72 9.52
N GLU A 40 10.66 1.61 10.25
CA GLU A 40 10.84 2.42 11.46
C GLU A 40 11.05 3.90 11.16
N ASN A 41 11.44 4.24 9.94
CA ASN A 41 11.71 5.63 9.54
C ASN A 41 10.86 6.09 8.36
N ALA A 42 9.78 5.38 8.06
CA ALA A 42 9.03 5.62 6.84
C ALA A 42 8.57 7.07 6.68
N TYR A 43 8.01 7.66 7.74
CA TYR A 43 7.53 9.03 7.65
C TYR A 43 8.68 9.99 7.34
N THR A 44 9.76 9.88 8.10
CA THR A 44 10.91 10.76 7.93
C THR A 44 11.50 10.62 6.54
N GLU A 45 11.63 9.39 6.05
CA GLU A 45 12.20 9.15 4.73
C GLU A 45 11.30 9.65 3.62
N MET A 46 9.99 9.48 3.76
CA MET A 46 9.04 9.98 2.76
C MET A 46 9.06 11.50 2.71
N MET A 47 9.13 12.16 3.87
CA MET A 47 9.18 13.62 3.89
C MET A 47 10.51 14.13 3.34
N LEU A 48 11.59 13.39 3.55
CA LEU A 48 12.89 13.79 3.04
C LEU A 48 12.91 13.79 1.50
N VAL A 49 12.29 12.78 0.88
CA VAL A 49 12.17 12.76 -0.58
C VAL A 49 11.39 13.98 -1.05
N LYS A 50 10.28 14.30 -0.39
CA LYS A 50 9.50 15.48 -0.75
C LYS A 50 10.31 16.76 -0.65
N LYS A 51 11.10 16.89 0.41
CA LYS A 51 11.91 18.08 0.61
C LYS A 51 12.99 18.19 -0.46
N ASN A 52 13.61 17.08 -0.79
CA ASN A 52 14.68 17.06 -1.78
C ASN A 52 14.20 17.53 -3.15
N PHE A 53 12.92 17.29 -3.47
CA PHE A 53 12.37 17.72 -4.75
C PHE A 53 11.47 18.96 -4.61
N HIS A 54 11.45 19.58 -3.42
CA HIS A 54 10.66 20.78 -3.16
C HIS A 54 9.17 20.55 -3.43
N LYS A 55 8.66 19.41 -3.02
CA LYS A 55 7.26 19.04 -3.23
C LYS A 55 6.60 18.60 -1.95
N GLU A 56 6.70 19.41 -0.92
CA GLU A 56 6.13 19.09 0.38
C GLU A 56 4.65 19.41 0.46
N ASP A 57 4.09 20.14 -0.51
CA ASP A 57 2.71 20.57 -0.48
C ASP A 57 1.78 19.63 -1.23
N GLY A 58 0.51 19.84 -1.07
CA GLY A 58 -0.52 19.10 -1.79
C GLY A 58 -0.70 17.70 -1.25
N ARG A 59 -0.92 16.76 -2.15
CA ARG A 59 -1.15 15.38 -1.73
C ARG A 59 0.14 14.79 -1.21
N LEU A 60 0.08 14.22 -0.01
CA LEU A 60 1.25 13.67 0.66
C LEU A 60 1.44 12.19 0.38
N GLY A 61 0.38 11.49 0.06
CA GLY A 61 0.46 10.08 -0.22
C GLY A 61 -0.89 9.50 -0.57
N TYR A 62 -0.89 8.18 -0.77
CA TYR A 62 -2.11 7.46 -1.10
C TYR A 62 -2.18 6.24 -0.20
N HIS A 63 -3.37 5.94 0.27
CA HIS A 63 -3.61 4.83 1.18
C HIS A 63 -4.54 3.86 0.49
N PHE A 64 -4.03 2.69 0.13
CA PHE A 64 -4.83 1.65 -0.51
C PHE A 64 -5.12 0.56 0.49
N ILE A 65 -6.30 -0.04 0.39
CA ILE A 65 -6.67 -1.17 1.23
C ILE A 65 -6.89 -2.38 0.35
N GLN A 66 -6.12 -3.44 0.61
CA GLN A 66 -6.21 -4.70 -0.10
C GLN A 66 -6.79 -5.73 0.86
N SER A 67 -7.99 -6.21 0.60
CA SER A 67 -8.69 -7.12 1.49
C SER A 67 -8.84 -8.50 0.87
N PHE A 68 -8.87 -9.51 1.73
CA PHE A 68 -9.04 -10.90 1.30
C PHE A 68 -10.26 -11.48 1.98
N LYS A 69 -10.94 -12.37 1.26
CA LYS A 69 -12.18 -12.91 1.75
C LYS A 69 -11.92 -13.95 2.83
N GLY A 70 -12.57 -13.79 3.96
CA GLY A 70 -12.52 -14.78 5.03
C GLY A 70 -11.11 -15.15 5.43
N LYS A 71 -10.86 -16.43 5.47
CA LYS A 71 -9.56 -16.95 5.89
C LYS A 71 -8.83 -17.67 4.77
N GLU A 72 -9.05 -17.24 3.53
CA GLU A 72 -8.42 -17.91 2.40
C GLU A 72 -6.91 -17.67 2.35
N VAL A 73 -6.41 -16.71 3.12
CA VAL A 73 -4.99 -16.39 3.10
C VAL A 73 -4.52 -16.19 4.55
N SER A 74 -3.30 -16.64 4.85
CA SER A 74 -2.72 -16.40 6.18
C SER A 74 -2.22 -14.97 6.26
N ALA A 75 -1.91 -14.51 7.47
CA ALA A 75 -1.39 -13.16 7.65
C ALA A 75 -0.07 -12.98 6.92
N GLU A 76 0.79 -13.98 6.95
CA GLU A 76 2.08 -13.89 6.27
C GLU A 76 1.92 -13.86 4.77
N GLU A 77 1.05 -14.69 4.22
CA GLU A 77 0.76 -14.66 2.80
C GLU A 77 0.15 -13.33 2.39
N CYS A 78 -0.72 -12.79 3.24
CA CYS A 78 -1.34 -11.50 2.97
C CYS A 78 -0.26 -10.42 2.82
N ASN A 79 0.70 -10.39 3.74
CA ASN A 79 1.79 -9.43 3.66
C ASN A 79 2.63 -9.66 2.41
N ASP A 80 2.93 -10.92 2.08
CA ASP A 80 3.71 -11.24 0.89
C ASP A 80 3.00 -10.78 -0.38
N ILE A 81 1.70 -10.99 -0.47
CA ILE A 81 0.94 -10.58 -1.64
C ILE A 81 0.92 -9.06 -1.77
N GLY A 82 0.77 -8.36 -0.64
CA GLY A 82 0.85 -6.91 -0.64
C GLY A 82 2.20 -6.40 -1.13
N MET A 83 3.27 -7.07 -0.71
CA MET A 83 4.61 -6.71 -1.14
C MET A 83 4.81 -6.99 -2.61
N GLU A 84 4.32 -8.11 -3.13
CA GLU A 84 4.43 -8.39 -4.56
C GLU A 84 3.68 -7.37 -5.38
N LEU A 85 2.49 -6.99 -4.94
CA LEU A 85 1.72 -5.96 -5.64
C LEU A 85 2.49 -4.66 -5.70
N ALA A 86 2.97 -4.19 -4.56
CA ALA A 86 3.68 -2.92 -4.49
C ALA A 86 4.98 -2.95 -5.27
N ASN A 87 5.71 -4.06 -5.19
CA ASN A 87 6.96 -4.19 -5.95
C ASN A 87 6.68 -4.14 -7.45
N SER A 88 5.65 -4.83 -7.90
CA SER A 88 5.31 -4.87 -9.32
C SER A 88 4.97 -3.49 -9.86
N LEU A 89 4.32 -2.67 -9.04
CA LEU A 89 3.81 -1.39 -9.52
C LEU A 89 4.76 -0.23 -9.27
N TRP A 90 5.50 -0.24 -8.16
CA TRP A 90 6.13 0.99 -7.68
C TRP A 90 7.57 0.89 -7.25
N GLU A 91 8.19 -0.31 -7.24
CA GLU A 91 9.51 -0.44 -6.60
C GLU A 91 10.61 0.38 -7.30
N ASP A 92 10.43 0.72 -8.57
CA ASP A 92 11.45 1.44 -9.30
C ASP A 92 11.40 2.94 -9.07
N LYS A 93 10.33 3.47 -8.49
CA LYS A 93 10.17 4.93 -8.37
C LYS A 93 9.65 5.43 -7.03
N TYR A 94 8.93 4.62 -6.27
CA TYR A 94 8.22 5.14 -5.10
C TYR A 94 8.55 4.37 -3.83
N GLN A 95 8.43 5.06 -2.70
CA GLN A 95 8.53 4.45 -1.39
C GLN A 95 7.16 3.98 -0.97
N VAL A 96 7.07 2.76 -0.45
CA VAL A 96 5.81 2.16 -0.07
C VAL A 96 5.95 1.46 1.27
N LEU A 97 4.91 1.57 2.09
CA LEU A 97 4.84 0.83 3.36
C LEU A 97 3.66 -0.12 3.26
N VAL A 98 3.88 -1.39 3.53
CA VAL A 98 2.83 -2.41 3.48
C VAL A 98 2.64 -2.96 4.88
N CYS A 99 1.45 -2.76 5.45
CA CYS A 99 1.15 -3.18 6.81
C CYS A 99 -0.05 -4.11 6.80
N THR A 100 0.12 -5.33 7.27
CA THR A 100 -0.96 -6.31 7.32
C THR A 100 -1.63 -6.25 8.68
N HIS A 101 -2.94 -6.04 8.68
CA HIS A 101 -3.73 -5.99 9.90
C HIS A 101 -4.44 -7.31 10.12
N ILE A 102 -4.39 -7.79 11.36
CA ILE A 102 -4.97 -9.07 11.72
C ILE A 102 -6.03 -8.95 12.81
N ASP A 103 -6.44 -7.73 13.12
CA ASP A 103 -7.40 -7.51 14.21
C ASP A 103 -8.85 -7.71 13.80
N LYS A 104 -9.10 -8.05 12.55
CA LYS A 104 -10.43 -8.30 12.04
C LYS A 104 -10.55 -9.74 11.56
N ASP A 105 -11.77 -10.18 11.32
CA ASP A 105 -11.99 -11.53 10.81
C ASP A 105 -11.29 -11.75 9.48
N ASN A 106 -11.25 -10.73 8.64
CA ASN A 106 -10.56 -10.82 7.36
C ASN A 106 -9.23 -10.10 7.47
N VAL A 107 -8.14 -10.76 7.06
CA VAL A 107 -6.86 -10.06 7.03
C VAL A 107 -6.86 -9.08 5.86
N HIS A 108 -6.17 -7.99 6.04
CA HIS A 108 -6.12 -6.98 4.99
C HIS A 108 -4.83 -6.18 5.10
N ASN A 109 -4.40 -5.62 3.97
CA ASN A 109 -3.21 -4.79 3.92
C ASN A 109 -3.59 -3.33 3.83
N HIS A 110 -2.85 -2.51 4.58
CA HIS A 110 -2.85 -1.07 4.41
C HIS A 110 -1.57 -0.74 3.67
N ILE A 111 -1.68 -0.17 2.49
CA ILE A 111 -0.55 0.14 1.63
C ILE A 111 -0.45 1.66 1.52
N ILE A 112 0.65 2.23 2.02
CA ILE A 112 0.86 3.66 2.03
C ILE A 112 1.93 4.00 0.99
N LEU A 113 1.55 4.76 -0.02
CA LEU A 113 2.43 5.13 -1.14
C LEU A 113 2.84 6.59 -1.00
N ASN A 114 4.13 6.87 -1.03
CA ASN A 114 4.59 8.25 -1.04
C ASN A 114 4.19 8.89 -2.36
N SER A 115 3.70 10.11 -2.30
CA SER A 115 3.23 10.80 -3.49
C SER A 115 4.34 11.29 -4.43
N VAL A 116 5.57 11.35 -3.94
CA VAL A 116 6.70 11.89 -4.72
C VAL A 116 7.70 10.78 -4.98
N SER A 117 8.09 10.63 -6.24
CA SER A 117 9.06 9.61 -6.63
C SER A 117 10.45 9.97 -6.13
N PHE A 118 11.15 9.01 -5.52
CA PHE A 118 12.52 9.23 -5.10
C PHE A 118 13.46 9.26 -6.32
N PHE A 119 13.01 8.72 -7.44
CA PHE A 119 13.84 8.61 -8.62
C PHE A 119 13.92 9.92 -9.40
N ASP A 120 12.78 10.52 -9.69
CA ASP A 120 12.74 11.74 -10.52
C ASP A 120 11.90 12.86 -9.93
N GLY A 121 11.36 12.68 -8.73
CA GLY A 121 10.57 13.71 -8.10
C GLY A 121 9.18 13.87 -8.67
N GLY A 122 8.76 13.01 -9.60
CA GLY A 122 7.44 13.10 -10.19
C GLY A 122 6.37 12.72 -9.17
N LYS A 123 5.21 13.35 -9.25
CA LYS A 123 4.12 13.02 -8.36
C LYS A 123 3.27 11.91 -8.97
N TYR A 124 2.85 10.99 -8.12
CA TYR A 124 1.99 9.90 -8.53
C TYR A 124 0.62 10.46 -8.92
N HIS A 125 0.11 10.02 -10.06
CA HIS A 125 -1.22 10.40 -10.51
C HIS A 125 -2.13 9.19 -10.43
N ASN A 126 -3.12 9.25 -9.57
CA ASN A 126 -4.04 8.13 -9.38
C ASN A 126 -5.14 8.21 -10.42
N SER A 127 -4.76 8.11 -11.68
CA SER A 127 -5.69 8.21 -12.81
C SER A 127 -6.45 6.90 -12.99
N ASN A 128 -7.44 6.93 -13.87
CA ASN A 128 -8.20 5.72 -14.19
C ASN A 128 -7.30 4.62 -14.76
N VAL A 129 -6.28 5.00 -15.53
CA VAL A 129 -5.33 4.04 -16.07
C VAL A 129 -4.54 3.39 -14.96
N GLU A 130 -4.05 4.19 -14.00
CA GLU A 130 -3.29 3.67 -12.88
C GLU A 130 -4.15 2.76 -12.01
N LEU A 131 -5.40 3.14 -11.77
CA LEU A 131 -6.29 2.31 -10.97
C LEU A 131 -6.62 1.01 -11.67
N ALA A 132 -6.80 1.04 -12.99
CA ALA A 132 -7.06 -0.17 -13.76
C ALA A 132 -5.87 -1.12 -13.69
N LEU A 133 -4.65 -0.57 -13.81
CA LEU A 133 -3.44 -1.38 -13.72
C LEU A 133 -3.30 -1.99 -12.32
N LEU A 134 -3.60 -1.21 -11.30
CA LEU A 134 -3.55 -1.69 -9.92
C LEU A 134 -4.49 -2.88 -9.73
N ARG A 135 -5.73 -2.74 -10.20
CA ARG A 135 -6.73 -3.80 -10.03
C ARG A 135 -6.39 -5.03 -10.84
N GLU A 136 -5.90 -4.84 -12.06
CA GLU A 136 -5.51 -5.96 -12.91
C GLU A 136 -4.35 -6.72 -12.30
N THR A 137 -3.33 -6.02 -11.82
CA THR A 137 -2.17 -6.64 -11.19
C THR A 137 -2.60 -7.40 -9.93
N ASN A 138 -3.49 -6.80 -9.15
CA ASN A 138 -3.99 -7.44 -7.95
C ASN A 138 -4.77 -8.72 -8.28
N ASP A 139 -5.61 -8.68 -9.30
CA ASP A 139 -6.38 -9.86 -9.70
C ASP A 139 -5.45 -10.97 -10.18
N ASP A 140 -4.41 -10.63 -10.94
CA ASP A 140 -3.44 -11.60 -11.41
C ASP A 140 -2.73 -12.29 -10.24
N LEU A 141 -2.39 -11.53 -9.21
CA LEU A 141 -1.77 -12.11 -8.02
C LEU A 141 -2.73 -13.01 -7.27
N CYS A 142 -4.00 -12.62 -7.17
CA CYS A 142 -4.99 -13.44 -6.52
C CYS A 142 -5.14 -14.77 -7.27
N ILE A 143 -5.18 -14.72 -8.59
CA ILE A 143 -5.27 -15.93 -9.39
C ILE A 143 -4.02 -16.80 -9.18
N LYS A 144 -2.85 -16.19 -9.17
CA LYS A 144 -1.59 -16.90 -8.97
C LYS A 144 -1.58 -17.66 -7.64
N TYR A 145 -2.16 -17.07 -6.61
CA TYR A 145 -2.19 -17.68 -5.28
C TYR A 145 -3.45 -18.51 -5.04
N GLY A 146 -4.29 -18.69 -6.05
CA GLY A 146 -5.50 -19.50 -5.91
C GLY A 146 -6.58 -18.85 -5.07
N LEU A 147 -6.62 -17.53 -5.04
CA LEU A 147 -7.57 -16.79 -4.21
C LEU A 147 -8.72 -16.26 -5.04
N SER A 148 -9.80 -15.89 -4.36
CA SER A 148 -10.96 -15.33 -5.05
C SER A 148 -10.64 -13.93 -5.55
N VAL A 149 -11.28 -13.54 -6.65
CA VAL A 149 -11.17 -12.18 -7.17
C VAL A 149 -12.55 -11.55 -7.12
N VAL A 150 -12.56 -10.23 -7.04
CA VAL A 150 -13.81 -9.51 -7.05
C VAL A 150 -14.31 -9.49 -8.49
N GLU A 151 -15.53 -9.98 -8.68
CA GLU A 151 -16.11 -9.91 -9.98
C GLU A 151 -16.69 -8.56 -10.07
N THR A 152 -16.16 -7.72 -10.86
CA THR A 152 -16.74 -6.42 -10.98
C THR A 152 -17.78 -6.53 -12.01
N ASP A 153 -18.75 -5.71 -11.84
CA ASP A 153 -19.77 -5.71 -12.77
C ASP A 153 -19.31 -5.11 -13.95
N LYS A 154 -18.30 -4.72 -14.06
CA LYS A 154 -17.86 -4.21 -15.19
C LYS A 154 -18.73 -3.40 -15.73
N ALA A 155 -19.46 -3.14 -15.12
CA ALA A 155 -20.37 -2.26 -15.73
C ALA A 155 -19.71 -1.29 -16.50
#